data_8b40893ee50f60f7ec18514d8cff2a7a
#
_entry.id   8b40893ee50f60f7ec18514d8cff2a7a
#
_cell.length_a   1.000
_cell.length_b   1.000
_cell.length_c   1.000
_cell.angle_alpha   90.00
_cell.angle_beta   90.00
_cell.angle_gamma   90.00
#
_symmetry.space_group_name_H-M   'P 1'
#
loop_
_entity.id
_entity.type
_entity.pdbx_description
1 polymer ?
#
loop_
_entity_poly.entity_id
_entity_poly.type
_entity_poly.pdbx_seq_one_letter_code
_entity_poly.pdbx_strand_id
1 'polypeptide(L)'
;MKAELIIIGDEILSGRRVDTNSAYISTVLSELGIHVIRKTVVSDAIDDIVTAFKESLKRVDIVISSGGLGPTPDDTTRFALSKVVERPLEENIEAKCMLMDYLAKATSPSANLQVMMPAGSVALKNPVGVAPGILFRTNSNKIIIALPGVPQEMKAIMDKEVRRYLVEIFGFQPIKVRLIRTTGIFEIRILERLEQALGERTKLIAFYPSYEGVDLRIVGNSYEADETFEECKRILDGFIYAYEEKDLSEIVGERLRESGKTLSVAESCTGGMLASRIVDISGSSDYFLGGVVGYANDVKMRVLGVSEEKLKKFGAVSYEVASDMAVGIKGITGSDYALSTTGVAGPTGGTRTKPVGLVYIGLASPDGVFVREYRFKGTREAIRRRTTQSALFLLFLSLTNRLDNFPFEDMSKEVGL
;
A
#
# COMPACT_ATOMS: atom_id res chain seq x y z
N MET A 1 21.50 5.35 -13.78
CA MET A 1 20.77 6.06 -14.86
C MET A 1 19.68 6.91 -14.21
N LYS A 2 19.30 8.04 -14.83
CA LYS A 2 18.32 8.97 -14.30
C LYS A 2 17.08 9.03 -15.18
N ALA A 3 15.91 9.14 -14.55
CA ALA A 3 14.63 9.30 -15.23
C ALA A 3 13.84 10.50 -14.67
N GLU A 4 12.97 11.08 -15.49
CA GLU A 4 11.92 12.01 -15.08
C GLU A 4 10.55 11.48 -15.49
N LEU A 5 9.53 11.75 -14.68
CA LEU A 5 8.14 11.38 -14.96
C LEU A 5 7.33 12.62 -15.27
N ILE A 6 6.47 12.52 -16.30
CA ILE A 6 5.52 13.56 -16.69
C ILE A 6 4.12 12.98 -16.58
N ILE A 7 3.32 13.53 -15.69
CA ILE A 7 1.92 13.13 -15.51
C ILE A 7 1.05 14.17 -16.19
N ILE A 8 0.21 13.70 -17.10
CA ILE A 8 -0.61 14.55 -17.97
C ILE A 8 -2.06 14.37 -17.58
N GLY A 9 -2.74 15.46 -17.24
CA GLY A 9 -4.16 15.44 -16.91
C GLY A 9 -4.59 16.62 -16.04
N ASP A 10 -5.56 17.36 -16.52
CA ASP A 10 -6.17 18.50 -15.80
C ASP A 10 -6.87 18.05 -14.50
N GLU A 11 -7.36 16.81 -14.43
CA GLU A 11 -7.97 16.26 -13.22
C GLU A 11 -6.95 16.03 -12.09
N ILE A 12 -5.69 15.80 -12.45
CA ILE A 12 -4.58 15.67 -11.47
C ILE A 12 -4.18 17.07 -11.00
N LEU A 13 -4.01 18.03 -11.92
CA LEU A 13 -3.69 19.43 -11.59
C LEU A 13 -4.76 20.07 -10.72
N SER A 14 -6.03 19.81 -11.01
CA SER A 14 -7.16 20.34 -10.22
C SER A 14 -7.38 19.65 -8.89
N GLY A 15 -6.59 18.58 -8.57
CA GLY A 15 -6.74 17.80 -7.35
C GLY A 15 -8.00 16.91 -7.30
N ARG A 16 -8.72 16.75 -8.40
CA ARG A 16 -9.90 15.86 -8.47
C ARG A 16 -9.53 14.39 -8.41
N ARG A 17 -8.31 14.05 -8.86
CA ARG A 17 -7.74 12.71 -8.75
C ARG A 17 -6.33 12.79 -8.17
N VAL A 18 -5.96 11.75 -7.44
CA VAL A 18 -4.62 11.56 -6.90
C VAL A 18 -3.79 10.80 -7.92
N ASP A 19 -2.56 11.26 -8.17
CA ASP A 19 -1.60 10.57 -9.03
C ASP A 19 -1.08 9.30 -8.34
N THR A 20 -1.59 8.16 -8.76
CA THR A 20 -1.10 6.83 -8.35
C THR A 20 -0.14 6.23 -9.37
N ASN A 21 -0.16 6.73 -10.61
CA ASN A 21 0.64 6.20 -11.71
C ASN A 21 2.12 6.50 -11.52
N SER A 22 2.48 7.74 -11.18
CA SER A 22 3.89 8.07 -10.95
C SER A 22 4.49 7.32 -9.77
N ALA A 23 3.71 7.02 -8.74
CA ALA A 23 4.15 6.20 -7.62
C ALA A 23 4.55 4.80 -8.10
N TYR A 24 3.66 4.14 -8.85
CA TYR A 24 3.90 2.81 -9.38
C TYR A 24 5.11 2.77 -10.36
N ILE A 25 5.15 3.68 -11.33
CA ILE A 25 6.26 3.78 -12.28
C ILE A 25 7.60 3.97 -11.55
N SER A 26 7.63 4.82 -10.50
CA SER A 26 8.83 5.04 -9.71
C SER A 26 9.29 3.78 -8.98
N THR A 27 8.36 2.96 -8.46
CA THR A 27 8.67 1.68 -7.82
C THR A 27 9.34 0.74 -8.82
N VAL A 28 8.74 0.55 -10.00
CA VAL A 28 9.29 -0.32 -11.05
C VAL A 28 10.68 0.15 -11.51
N LEU A 29 10.86 1.47 -11.71
CA LEU A 29 12.17 2.02 -12.09
C LEU A 29 13.22 1.86 -11.01
N SER A 30 12.85 2.03 -9.74
CA SER A 30 13.74 1.82 -8.60
C SER A 30 14.22 0.37 -8.51
N GLU A 31 13.35 -0.61 -8.77
CA GLU A 31 13.71 -2.03 -8.84
C GLU A 31 14.69 -2.35 -9.98
N LEU A 32 14.70 -1.53 -11.02
CA LEU A 32 15.67 -1.61 -12.13
C LEU A 32 16.94 -0.77 -11.89
N GLY A 33 17.07 -0.09 -10.74
CA GLY A 33 18.21 0.78 -10.46
C GLY A 33 18.18 2.11 -11.20
N ILE A 34 17.02 2.51 -11.69
CA ILE A 34 16.84 3.78 -12.39
C ILE A 34 16.28 4.80 -11.39
N HIS A 35 17.04 5.87 -11.16
CA HIS A 35 16.66 6.92 -10.21
C HIS A 35 15.72 7.92 -10.84
N VAL A 36 14.47 7.99 -10.34
CA VAL A 36 13.54 9.07 -10.69
C VAL A 36 13.96 10.33 -9.91
N ILE A 37 14.43 11.34 -10.63
CA ILE A 37 14.94 12.57 -10.01
C ILE A 37 13.88 13.69 -9.95
N ARG A 38 12.81 13.59 -10.73
CA ARG A 38 11.72 14.56 -10.77
C ARG A 38 10.43 13.94 -11.26
N LYS A 39 9.32 14.45 -10.73
CA LYS A 39 7.96 14.20 -11.22
C LYS A 39 7.33 15.57 -11.52
N THR A 40 6.76 15.71 -12.70
CA THR A 40 6.09 16.95 -13.13
C THR A 40 4.67 16.61 -13.55
N VAL A 41 3.70 17.39 -13.08
CA VAL A 41 2.31 17.31 -13.53
C VAL A 41 2.05 18.47 -14.47
N VAL A 42 1.46 18.19 -15.63
CA VAL A 42 1.14 19.19 -16.66
C VAL A 42 -0.30 19.05 -17.13
N SER A 43 -0.83 20.12 -17.72
CA SER A 43 -2.15 20.13 -18.35
C SER A 43 -2.18 19.26 -19.60
N ASP A 44 -3.38 19.02 -20.14
CA ASP A 44 -3.58 18.33 -21.41
C ASP A 44 -3.24 19.22 -22.63
N ALA A 45 -2.80 20.48 -22.42
CA ALA A 45 -2.38 21.39 -23.49
C ALA A 45 -1.07 20.91 -24.14
N ILE A 46 -1.08 20.81 -25.46
CA ILE A 46 0.07 20.31 -26.25
C ILE A 46 1.36 21.05 -25.92
N ASP A 47 1.32 22.38 -25.78
CA ASP A 47 2.53 23.18 -25.59
C ASP A 47 3.12 22.99 -24.18
N ASP A 48 2.30 22.75 -23.16
CA ASP A 48 2.76 22.40 -21.80
C ASP A 48 3.46 21.04 -21.81
N ILE A 49 2.85 20.06 -22.48
CA ILE A 49 3.43 18.72 -22.63
C ILE A 49 4.77 18.80 -23.38
N VAL A 50 4.82 19.51 -24.51
CA VAL A 50 6.05 19.69 -25.31
C VAL A 50 7.16 20.32 -24.49
N THR A 51 6.82 21.37 -23.73
CA THR A 51 7.78 22.07 -22.87
C THR A 51 8.35 21.12 -21.80
N ALA A 52 7.49 20.38 -21.11
CA ALA A 52 7.91 19.44 -20.09
C ALA A 52 8.85 18.35 -20.64
N PHE A 53 8.52 17.76 -21.79
CA PHE A 53 9.39 16.76 -22.43
C PHE A 53 10.74 17.35 -22.84
N LYS A 54 10.77 18.51 -23.53
CA LYS A 54 12.00 19.14 -23.96
C LYS A 54 12.92 19.50 -22.80
N GLU A 55 12.36 19.98 -21.69
CA GLU A 55 13.13 20.27 -20.50
C GLU A 55 13.66 19.01 -19.81
N SER A 56 12.83 17.97 -19.68
CA SER A 56 13.24 16.69 -19.08
C SER A 56 14.34 16.01 -19.89
N LEU A 57 14.23 16.01 -21.22
CA LEU A 57 15.24 15.44 -22.11
C LEU A 57 16.61 16.14 -22.03
N LYS A 58 16.71 17.37 -21.51
CA LYS A 58 18.01 18.02 -21.26
C LYS A 58 18.73 17.42 -20.05
N ARG A 59 17.99 16.84 -19.09
CA ARG A 59 18.52 16.46 -17.77
C ARG A 59 18.69 14.97 -17.58
N VAL A 60 17.89 14.15 -18.28
CA VAL A 60 17.84 12.70 -18.05
C VAL A 60 17.95 11.89 -19.33
N ASP A 61 18.18 10.59 -19.18
CA ASP A 61 18.27 9.63 -20.29
C ASP A 61 16.92 9.01 -20.62
N ILE A 62 16.02 8.96 -19.64
CA ILE A 62 14.70 8.32 -19.75
C ILE A 62 13.63 9.31 -19.29
N VAL A 63 12.63 9.55 -20.14
CA VAL A 63 11.41 10.29 -19.78
C VAL A 63 10.21 9.37 -19.96
N ILE A 64 9.43 9.19 -18.91
CA ILE A 64 8.19 8.41 -18.96
C ILE A 64 7.02 9.33 -18.68
N SER A 65 6.02 9.32 -19.54
CA SER A 65 4.74 10.01 -19.28
C SER A 65 3.59 9.03 -19.04
N SER A 66 2.57 9.50 -18.34
CA SER A 66 1.30 8.80 -18.17
C SER A 66 0.15 9.78 -18.32
N GLY A 67 -0.78 9.47 -19.21
CA GLY A 67 -1.96 10.27 -19.55
C GLY A 67 -2.02 10.69 -21.04
N GLY A 68 -3.20 11.05 -21.50
CA GLY A 68 -3.46 11.65 -22.81
C GLY A 68 -3.25 10.74 -24.03
N LEU A 69 -3.38 9.41 -23.89
CA LEU A 69 -3.28 8.42 -24.98
C LEU A 69 -4.61 7.79 -25.39
N GLY A 70 -5.72 8.20 -24.83
CA GLY A 70 -7.05 7.72 -25.18
C GLY A 70 -7.54 8.24 -26.54
N PRO A 71 -8.84 8.02 -26.83
CA PRO A 71 -9.47 8.43 -28.09
C PRO A 71 -10.19 9.78 -28.01
N THR A 72 -10.14 10.48 -26.87
CA THR A 72 -10.90 11.72 -26.63
C THR A 72 -10.13 12.96 -27.14
N PRO A 73 -10.79 14.10 -27.40
CA PRO A 73 -10.13 15.29 -27.91
C PRO A 73 -9.06 15.89 -27.00
N ASP A 74 -9.14 15.63 -25.72
CA ASP A 74 -8.15 16.00 -24.68
C ASP A 74 -6.96 15.04 -24.61
N ASP A 75 -7.01 13.89 -25.31
CA ASP A 75 -5.89 12.97 -25.46
C ASP A 75 -4.84 13.49 -26.47
N THR A 76 -4.01 14.40 -26.04
CA THR A 76 -3.11 15.18 -26.89
C THR A 76 -1.66 14.70 -26.88
N THR A 77 -1.30 13.74 -26.03
CA THR A 77 0.10 13.31 -25.81
C THR A 77 0.80 12.86 -27.09
N ARG A 78 0.13 12.14 -27.99
CA ARG A 78 0.75 11.71 -29.26
C ARG A 78 1.11 12.86 -30.19
N PHE A 79 0.28 13.92 -30.21
CA PHE A 79 0.55 15.14 -30.99
C PHE A 79 1.70 15.93 -30.39
N ALA A 80 1.76 16.02 -29.06
CA ALA A 80 2.88 16.65 -28.37
C ALA A 80 4.19 15.89 -28.63
N LEU A 81 4.17 14.56 -28.53
CA LEU A 81 5.35 13.73 -28.84
C LEU A 81 5.85 13.94 -30.28
N SER A 82 4.95 13.98 -31.28
CA SER A 82 5.30 14.27 -32.66
C SER A 82 6.09 15.57 -32.78
N LYS A 83 5.67 16.64 -32.06
CA LYS A 83 6.42 17.93 -32.02
C LYS A 83 7.75 17.81 -31.24
N VAL A 84 7.81 17.00 -30.17
CA VAL A 84 9.02 16.82 -29.35
C VAL A 84 10.12 16.14 -30.15
N VAL A 85 9.76 15.07 -30.88
CA VAL A 85 10.73 14.26 -31.64
C VAL A 85 10.89 14.71 -33.08
N GLU A 86 10.13 15.73 -33.49
CA GLU A 86 10.15 16.31 -34.86
C GLU A 86 9.90 15.25 -35.94
N ARG A 87 8.90 14.40 -35.69
CA ARG A 87 8.47 13.33 -36.60
C ARG A 87 6.97 13.44 -36.87
N PRO A 88 6.50 13.24 -38.09
CA PRO A 88 5.08 13.22 -38.39
C PRO A 88 4.40 12.04 -37.67
N LEU A 89 3.11 12.19 -37.40
CA LEU A 89 2.26 11.07 -36.99
C LEU A 89 1.97 10.20 -38.20
N GLU A 90 2.18 8.92 -38.04
CA GLU A 90 1.83 7.90 -39.04
C GLU A 90 1.10 6.71 -38.40
N GLU A 91 0.38 5.95 -39.20
CA GLU A 91 -0.27 4.73 -38.74
C GLU A 91 0.81 3.68 -38.38
N ASN A 92 0.83 3.26 -37.11
CA ASN A 92 1.71 2.19 -36.66
C ASN A 92 1.05 0.84 -36.88
N ILE A 93 1.66 -0.03 -37.68
CA ILE A 93 1.11 -1.32 -38.09
C ILE A 93 0.92 -2.25 -36.89
N GLU A 94 1.87 -2.26 -35.95
CA GLU A 94 1.78 -3.12 -34.73
C GLU A 94 0.64 -2.63 -33.84
N ALA A 95 0.51 -1.32 -33.62
CA ALA A 95 -0.61 -0.73 -32.88
C ALA A 95 -1.94 -1.07 -33.52
N LYS A 96 -2.01 -1.04 -34.86
CA LYS A 96 -3.22 -1.40 -35.61
C LYS A 96 -3.58 -2.86 -35.43
N CYS A 97 -2.62 -3.78 -35.52
CA CYS A 97 -2.86 -5.20 -35.27
C CYS A 97 -3.37 -5.44 -33.82
N MET A 98 -2.76 -4.79 -32.81
CA MET A 98 -3.21 -4.87 -31.42
C MET A 98 -4.63 -4.38 -31.23
N LEU A 99 -4.99 -3.27 -31.91
CA LEU A 99 -6.34 -2.71 -31.85
C LEU A 99 -7.36 -3.63 -32.51
N MET A 100 -7.04 -4.25 -33.66
CA MET A 100 -7.92 -5.17 -34.37
C MET A 100 -8.22 -6.42 -33.53
N ASP A 101 -7.24 -6.97 -32.84
CA ASP A 101 -7.41 -8.11 -31.92
C ASP A 101 -8.41 -7.79 -30.80
N TYR A 102 -8.44 -6.54 -30.34
CA TYR A 102 -9.33 -6.08 -29.27
C TYR A 102 -10.71 -5.65 -29.80
N LEU A 103 -10.75 -4.95 -30.93
CA LEU A 103 -11.94 -4.34 -31.51
C LEU A 103 -12.67 -5.22 -32.53
N ALA A 104 -12.54 -6.54 -32.52
CA ALA A 104 -13.29 -7.41 -33.45
C ALA A 104 -14.82 -7.07 -33.56
N LYS A 105 -15.29 -6.03 -32.86
CA LYS A 105 -16.68 -5.60 -32.76
C LYS A 105 -16.96 -4.09 -32.85
N ALA A 106 -15.99 -3.18 -33.00
CA ALA A 106 -16.28 -1.74 -33.02
C ALA A 106 -15.34 -0.96 -33.97
N THR A 107 -15.85 -0.50 -35.08
CA THR A 107 -15.22 0.48 -35.96
C THR A 107 -15.69 1.89 -35.59
N SER A 108 -14.87 2.66 -34.90
CA SER A 108 -15.11 4.08 -34.63
C SER A 108 -13.95 4.90 -35.25
N PRO A 109 -14.21 6.06 -35.88
CA PRO A 109 -13.16 6.96 -36.37
C PRO A 109 -12.17 7.40 -35.29
N SER A 110 -12.60 7.51 -34.04
CA SER A 110 -11.75 7.82 -32.87
C SER A 110 -10.78 6.70 -32.54
N ALA A 111 -11.07 5.45 -32.87
CA ALA A 111 -10.13 4.32 -32.70
C ALA A 111 -8.90 4.49 -33.62
N ASN A 112 -9.04 5.12 -34.77
CA ASN A 112 -7.90 5.37 -35.69
C ASN A 112 -6.86 6.29 -35.10
N LEU A 113 -7.22 7.18 -34.16
CA LEU A 113 -6.25 8.04 -33.50
C LEU A 113 -5.31 7.25 -32.58
N GLN A 114 -5.77 6.13 -32.01
CA GLN A 114 -4.96 5.32 -31.07
C GLN A 114 -3.82 4.57 -31.76
N VAL A 115 -3.89 4.37 -33.07
CA VAL A 115 -2.83 3.74 -33.86
C VAL A 115 -1.83 4.73 -34.45
N MET A 116 -2.12 6.05 -34.35
CA MET A 116 -1.26 7.09 -34.84
C MET A 116 -0.13 7.35 -33.83
N MET A 117 1.12 7.25 -34.29
CA MET A 117 2.31 7.46 -33.47
C MET A 117 3.36 8.27 -34.24
N PRO A 118 4.29 8.95 -33.56
CA PRO A 118 5.43 9.57 -34.24
C PRO A 118 6.19 8.55 -35.09
N ALA A 119 6.56 8.87 -36.30
CA ALA A 119 7.30 8.00 -37.23
C ALA A 119 8.55 7.41 -36.55
N GLY A 120 8.71 6.10 -36.61
CA GLY A 120 9.80 5.37 -35.96
C GLY A 120 9.56 5.02 -34.49
N SER A 121 8.34 5.20 -33.99
CA SER A 121 7.95 4.69 -32.66
C SER A 121 7.71 3.19 -32.65
N VAL A 122 7.98 2.56 -31.50
CA VAL A 122 7.58 1.18 -31.19
C VAL A 122 6.31 1.21 -30.38
N ALA A 123 5.31 0.42 -30.77
CA ALA A 123 4.08 0.25 -30.01
C ALA A 123 4.29 -0.72 -28.85
N LEU A 124 3.95 -0.29 -27.63
CA LEU A 124 3.97 -1.16 -26.45
C LEU A 124 2.60 -1.77 -26.25
N LYS A 125 2.55 -3.10 -26.22
CA LYS A 125 1.28 -3.85 -26.11
C LYS A 125 0.55 -3.58 -24.82
N ASN A 126 -0.73 -3.20 -24.93
CA ASN A 126 -1.65 -3.09 -23.81
C ASN A 126 -2.42 -4.41 -23.65
N PRO A 127 -2.13 -5.23 -22.66
CA PRO A 127 -2.76 -6.54 -22.52
C PRO A 127 -4.17 -6.50 -21.89
N VAL A 128 -4.59 -5.36 -21.34
CA VAL A 128 -5.86 -5.22 -20.58
C VAL A 128 -6.75 -4.10 -21.10
N GLY A 129 -6.32 -3.36 -22.12
CA GLY A 129 -7.04 -2.22 -22.66
C GLY A 129 -6.75 -1.99 -24.13
N VAL A 130 -7.17 -0.83 -24.63
CA VAL A 130 -7.18 -0.50 -26.07
C VAL A 130 -6.04 0.41 -26.48
N ALA A 131 -5.61 1.33 -25.59
CA ALA A 131 -4.58 2.30 -25.89
C ALA A 131 -3.18 1.69 -25.74
N PRO A 132 -2.43 1.46 -26.82
CA PRO A 132 -1.05 1.01 -26.72
C PRO A 132 -0.17 2.12 -26.15
N GLY A 133 0.89 1.74 -25.42
CA GLY A 133 1.94 2.67 -25.07
C GLY A 133 2.82 3.01 -26.29
N ILE A 134 3.55 4.11 -26.19
CA ILE A 134 4.46 4.59 -27.24
C ILE A 134 5.87 4.59 -26.68
N LEU A 135 6.81 3.95 -27.38
CA LEU A 135 8.23 4.03 -27.08
C LEU A 135 8.95 4.66 -28.26
N PHE A 136 9.79 5.66 -27.98
CA PHE A 136 10.61 6.33 -28.97
C PHE A 136 12.05 6.47 -28.48
N ARG A 137 13.00 6.13 -29.34
CA ARG A 137 14.43 6.32 -29.10
C ARG A 137 14.94 7.49 -29.92
N THR A 138 15.44 8.52 -29.24
CA THR A 138 15.98 9.70 -29.91
C THR A 138 17.33 9.43 -30.58
N ASN A 139 17.74 10.27 -31.52
CA ASN A 139 19.05 10.19 -32.13
C ASN A 139 20.21 10.33 -31.12
N SER A 140 19.98 10.97 -29.98
CA SER A 140 20.93 11.09 -28.87
C SER A 140 20.85 9.92 -27.88
N ASN A 141 20.21 8.82 -28.25
CA ASN A 141 20.07 7.60 -27.44
C ASN A 141 19.21 7.75 -26.17
N LYS A 142 18.43 8.84 -26.08
CA LYS A 142 17.48 9.01 -24.98
C LYS A 142 16.17 8.28 -25.28
N ILE A 143 15.48 7.85 -24.23
CA ILE A 143 14.27 7.07 -24.33
C ILE A 143 13.08 7.91 -23.87
N ILE A 144 12.05 7.92 -24.67
CA ILE A 144 10.74 8.47 -24.34
C ILE A 144 9.75 7.31 -24.29
N ILE A 145 8.98 7.22 -23.22
CA ILE A 145 7.90 6.24 -23.06
C ILE A 145 6.64 7.01 -22.71
N ALA A 146 5.56 6.82 -23.45
CA ALA A 146 4.26 7.36 -23.09
C ALA A 146 3.29 6.22 -22.80
N LEU A 147 2.59 6.30 -21.68
CA LEU A 147 1.69 5.29 -21.15
C LEU A 147 0.29 5.86 -20.98
N PRO A 148 -0.77 5.02 -21.05
CA PRO A 148 -2.14 5.43 -20.78
C PRO A 148 -2.31 6.04 -19.37
N GLY A 149 -3.33 6.87 -19.19
CA GLY A 149 -3.72 7.42 -17.89
C GLY A 149 -4.44 6.42 -16.99
N VAL A 150 -5.10 5.40 -17.57
CA VAL A 150 -5.82 4.37 -16.80
C VAL A 150 -4.84 3.51 -16.02
N PRO A 151 -4.92 3.47 -14.67
CA PRO A 151 -3.90 2.81 -13.84
C PRO A 151 -3.67 1.34 -14.16
N GLN A 152 -4.72 0.58 -14.45
CA GLN A 152 -4.60 -0.85 -14.76
C GLN A 152 -3.87 -1.08 -16.09
N GLU A 153 -4.14 -0.26 -17.11
CA GLU A 153 -3.46 -0.32 -18.41
C GLU A 153 -1.99 0.07 -18.29
N MET A 154 -1.73 1.18 -17.61
CA MET A 154 -0.38 1.67 -17.35
C MET A 154 0.47 0.61 -16.65
N LYS A 155 -0.04 0.00 -15.57
CA LYS A 155 0.67 -1.06 -14.83
C LYS A 155 0.97 -2.26 -15.71
N ALA A 156 -0.01 -2.74 -16.47
CA ALA A 156 0.15 -3.90 -17.32
C ALA A 156 1.21 -3.69 -18.43
N ILE A 157 1.28 -2.48 -19.01
CA ILE A 157 2.32 -2.14 -19.99
C ILE A 157 3.69 -2.00 -19.31
N MET A 158 3.75 -1.35 -18.15
CA MET A 158 5.00 -1.22 -17.37
C MET A 158 5.62 -2.59 -17.08
N ASP A 159 4.81 -3.54 -16.56
CA ASP A 159 5.32 -4.83 -16.11
C ASP A 159 5.75 -5.74 -17.28
N LYS A 160 4.96 -5.76 -18.35
CA LYS A 160 5.17 -6.71 -19.44
C LYS A 160 6.09 -6.20 -20.55
N GLU A 161 5.98 -4.91 -20.88
CA GLU A 161 6.68 -4.34 -22.03
C GLU A 161 7.84 -3.44 -21.61
N VAL A 162 7.59 -2.44 -20.76
CA VAL A 162 8.63 -1.43 -20.40
C VAL A 162 9.75 -2.08 -19.60
N ARG A 163 9.42 -2.87 -18.59
CA ARG A 163 10.42 -3.58 -17.76
C ARG A 163 11.31 -4.46 -18.64
N ARG A 164 10.72 -5.27 -19.51
CA ARG A 164 11.46 -6.15 -20.43
C ARG A 164 12.38 -5.33 -21.33
N TYR A 165 11.86 -4.28 -21.97
CA TYR A 165 12.63 -3.42 -22.87
C TYR A 165 13.81 -2.75 -22.18
N LEU A 166 13.62 -2.20 -20.98
CA LEU A 166 14.69 -1.57 -20.22
C LEU A 166 15.78 -2.56 -19.80
N VAL A 167 15.40 -3.79 -19.40
CA VAL A 167 16.35 -4.86 -19.08
C VAL A 167 17.15 -5.28 -20.31
N GLU A 168 16.51 -5.50 -21.46
CA GLU A 168 17.16 -5.92 -22.71
C GLU A 168 18.16 -4.89 -23.24
N ILE A 169 17.80 -3.59 -23.20
CA ILE A 169 18.66 -2.51 -23.76
C ILE A 169 19.84 -2.16 -22.86
N PHE A 170 19.59 -2.08 -21.56
CA PHE A 170 20.59 -1.56 -20.61
C PHE A 170 21.30 -2.69 -19.83
N GLY A 171 20.88 -3.94 -20.01
CA GLY A 171 21.45 -5.06 -19.26
C GLY A 171 21.23 -4.93 -17.75
N PHE A 172 20.20 -4.19 -17.33
CA PHE A 172 19.92 -4.02 -15.90
C PHE A 172 19.69 -5.35 -15.23
N GLN A 173 20.46 -5.61 -14.20
CA GLN A 173 20.11 -6.65 -13.23
C GLN A 173 19.09 -6.03 -12.25
N PRO A 174 17.95 -6.69 -12.02
CA PRO A 174 17.02 -6.21 -11.00
C PRO A 174 17.76 -5.98 -9.68
N ILE A 175 17.65 -4.79 -9.14
CA ILE A 175 18.20 -4.50 -7.82
C ILE A 175 17.33 -5.24 -6.81
N LYS A 176 17.95 -6.01 -5.96
CA LYS A 176 17.25 -6.72 -4.90
C LYS A 176 16.78 -5.70 -3.85
N VAL A 177 15.48 -5.54 -3.75
CA VAL A 177 14.85 -4.80 -2.66
C VAL A 177 14.52 -5.79 -1.56
N ARG A 178 15.02 -5.55 -0.36
CA ARG A 178 14.72 -6.32 0.83
C ARG A 178 13.75 -5.51 1.68
N LEU A 179 12.59 -6.05 1.90
CA LEU A 179 11.53 -5.43 2.68
C LEU A 179 11.45 -6.08 4.06
N ILE A 180 11.30 -5.25 5.09
CA ILE A 180 10.94 -5.69 6.44
C ILE A 180 9.73 -4.87 6.85
N ARG A 181 8.62 -5.52 7.15
CA ARG A 181 7.41 -4.88 7.64
C ARG A 181 7.27 -5.08 9.14
N THR A 182 7.22 -3.97 9.87
CA THR A 182 7.16 -4.00 11.32
C THR A 182 5.86 -3.36 11.83
N THR A 183 5.41 -3.80 13.00
CA THR A 183 4.34 -3.15 13.75
C THR A 183 4.58 -3.32 15.26
N GLY A 184 3.90 -2.50 16.08
CA GLY A 184 4.09 -2.57 17.53
C GLY A 184 5.33 -1.87 18.07
N ILE A 185 6.04 -1.12 17.22
CA ILE A 185 7.20 -0.31 17.60
C ILE A 185 7.19 1.02 16.86
N PHE A 186 7.61 2.11 17.51
CA PHE A 186 7.71 3.43 16.90
C PHE A 186 8.96 3.59 16.04
N GLU A 187 8.86 4.36 14.97
CA GLU A 187 9.97 4.65 14.04
C GLU A 187 11.24 5.10 14.79
N ILE A 188 11.11 6.01 15.75
CA ILE A 188 12.26 6.50 16.53
C ILE A 188 12.95 5.36 17.31
N ARG A 189 12.19 4.40 17.83
CA ARG A 189 12.75 3.26 18.54
C ARG A 189 13.44 2.25 17.62
N ILE A 190 12.89 2.11 16.41
CA ILE A 190 13.56 1.33 15.36
C ILE A 190 14.90 1.98 15.03
N LEU A 191 14.89 3.30 14.77
CA LEU A 191 16.09 4.06 14.42
C LEU A 191 17.15 3.95 15.50
N GLU A 192 16.80 4.22 16.78
CA GLU A 192 17.72 4.12 17.92
C GLU A 192 18.41 2.74 18.01
N ARG A 193 17.64 1.66 17.85
CA ARG A 193 18.18 0.29 17.90
C ARG A 193 19.08 -0.02 16.70
N LEU A 194 18.71 0.43 15.53
CA LEU A 194 19.48 0.19 14.31
C LEU A 194 20.75 1.06 14.27
N GLU A 195 20.70 2.32 14.67
CA GLU A 195 21.89 3.18 14.75
C GLU A 195 22.94 2.63 15.72
N GLN A 196 22.49 2.14 16.88
CA GLN A 196 23.39 1.54 17.88
C GLN A 196 24.11 0.31 17.33
N ALA A 197 23.46 -0.49 16.51
CA ALA A 197 24.01 -1.75 16.01
C ALA A 197 24.72 -1.62 14.66
N LEU A 198 24.18 -0.81 13.75
CA LEU A 198 24.61 -0.72 12.35
C LEU A 198 25.51 0.48 12.06
N GLY A 199 25.45 1.55 12.89
CA GLY A 199 26.19 2.79 12.65
C GLY A 199 25.88 3.38 11.28
N GLU A 200 26.93 3.64 10.47
CA GLU A 200 26.79 4.23 9.13
C GLU A 200 25.95 3.40 8.15
N ARG A 201 25.83 2.08 8.34
CA ARG A 201 25.02 1.21 7.48
C ARG A 201 23.51 1.50 7.59
N THR A 202 23.07 2.23 8.62
CA THR A 202 21.68 2.71 8.71
C THR A 202 21.28 3.55 7.49
N LYS A 203 22.23 4.20 6.82
CA LYS A 203 22.00 4.96 5.58
C LYS A 203 21.53 4.11 4.39
N LEU A 204 21.69 2.79 4.46
CA LEU A 204 21.17 1.86 3.45
C LEU A 204 19.67 1.57 3.61
N ILE A 205 19.07 2.04 4.71
CA ILE A 205 17.70 1.74 5.09
C ILE A 205 16.82 2.96 4.83
N ALA A 206 15.78 2.79 4.03
CA ALA A 206 14.71 3.76 3.90
C ALA A 206 13.53 3.35 4.81
N PHE A 207 13.04 4.32 5.60
CA PHE A 207 11.94 4.14 6.56
C PHE A 207 10.66 4.71 5.97
N TYR A 208 9.57 3.93 6.02
CA TYR A 208 8.26 4.31 5.53
C TYR A 208 7.21 4.13 6.64
N PRO A 209 7.04 5.15 7.50
CA PRO A 209 6.04 5.08 8.57
C PRO A 209 4.62 5.21 8.04
N SER A 210 3.70 4.48 8.65
CA SER A 210 2.27 4.50 8.39
C SER A 210 1.44 4.33 9.68
N TYR A 211 0.13 4.29 9.57
CA TYR A 211 -0.72 3.95 10.72
C TYR A 211 -0.60 2.48 11.11
N GLU A 212 -0.20 1.63 10.20
CA GLU A 212 -0.07 0.19 10.37
C GLU A 212 1.29 -0.22 10.94
N GLY A 213 2.31 0.65 10.84
CA GLY A 213 3.66 0.37 11.33
C GLY A 213 4.72 1.08 10.52
N VAL A 214 5.92 0.53 10.47
CA VAL A 214 7.05 1.07 9.72
C VAL A 214 7.60 -0.01 8.79
N ASP A 215 7.57 0.28 7.49
CA ASP A 215 8.24 -0.56 6.50
C ASP A 215 9.68 -0.08 6.33
N LEU A 216 10.63 -1.02 6.34
CA LEU A 216 12.04 -0.77 6.10
C LEU A 216 12.42 -1.36 4.75
N ARG A 217 13.00 -0.55 3.88
CA ARG A 217 13.49 -0.99 2.56
C ARG A 217 14.99 -0.82 2.47
N ILE A 218 15.69 -1.93 2.20
CA ILE A 218 17.11 -1.96 1.96
C ILE A 218 17.32 -2.28 0.49
N VAL A 219 17.95 -1.36 -0.24
CA VAL A 219 18.10 -1.44 -1.69
C VAL A 219 19.55 -1.67 -2.06
N GLY A 220 19.84 -2.72 -2.80
CA GLY A 220 21.18 -3.00 -3.29
C GLY A 220 21.44 -4.50 -3.48
N ASN A 221 22.46 -4.79 -4.30
CA ASN A 221 22.95 -6.15 -4.58
C ASN A 221 24.30 -6.43 -3.88
N SER A 222 24.71 -5.56 -2.97
CA SER A 222 25.97 -5.67 -2.25
C SER A 222 25.86 -6.64 -1.08
N TYR A 223 26.99 -7.24 -0.72
CA TYR A 223 27.13 -8.04 0.49
C TYR A 223 26.71 -7.23 1.75
N GLU A 224 27.08 -5.96 1.78
CA GLU A 224 26.75 -5.03 2.87
C GLU A 224 25.21 -4.85 3.04
N ALA A 225 24.46 -4.80 1.93
CA ALA A 225 23.01 -4.72 1.99
C ALA A 225 22.37 -6.03 2.50
N ASP A 226 22.92 -7.19 2.13
CA ASP A 226 22.46 -8.49 2.65
C ASP A 226 22.76 -8.61 4.15
N GLU A 227 23.95 -8.24 4.59
CA GLU A 227 24.34 -8.24 5.98
C GLU A 227 23.49 -7.28 6.82
N THR A 228 23.24 -6.06 6.30
CA THR A 228 22.34 -5.08 6.95
C THR A 228 20.92 -5.63 7.13
N PHE A 229 20.39 -6.32 6.12
CA PHE A 229 19.08 -6.94 6.21
C PHE A 229 19.01 -8.03 7.29
N GLU A 230 19.99 -8.94 7.34
CA GLU A 230 20.00 -10.00 8.36
C GLU A 230 20.17 -9.45 9.77
N GLU A 231 20.96 -8.38 9.95
CA GLU A 231 21.04 -7.70 11.24
C GLU A 231 19.75 -7.00 11.63
N CYS A 232 19.06 -6.31 10.70
CA CYS A 232 17.75 -5.72 10.97
C CYS A 232 16.74 -6.79 11.42
N LYS A 233 16.74 -7.96 10.79
CA LYS A 233 15.90 -9.10 11.20
C LYS A 233 16.16 -9.50 12.64
N ARG A 234 17.41 -9.65 13.02
CA ARG A 234 17.82 -10.06 14.38
C ARG A 234 17.42 -9.02 15.43
N ILE A 235 17.62 -7.71 15.12
CA ILE A 235 17.35 -6.60 16.05
C ILE A 235 15.86 -6.37 16.27
N LEU A 236 15.05 -6.58 15.22
CA LEU A 236 13.62 -6.26 15.20
C LEU A 236 12.72 -7.51 15.23
N ASP A 237 13.25 -8.71 15.48
CA ASP A 237 12.57 -9.99 15.34
C ASP A 237 11.14 -10.01 15.93
N GLY A 238 10.95 -9.53 17.15
CA GLY A 238 9.64 -9.49 17.82
C GLY A 238 8.59 -8.62 17.12
N PHE A 239 9.01 -7.63 16.34
CA PHE A 239 8.15 -6.63 15.72
C PHE A 239 7.87 -6.90 14.24
N ILE A 240 8.58 -7.85 13.62
CA ILE A 240 8.45 -8.17 12.20
C ILE A 240 7.28 -9.13 11.98
N TYR A 241 6.42 -8.77 11.02
CA TYR A 241 5.32 -9.64 10.61
C TYR A 241 5.45 -10.15 9.16
N ALA A 242 6.19 -9.45 8.28
CA ALA A 242 6.40 -9.88 6.89
C ALA A 242 7.75 -9.38 6.33
N TYR A 243 8.22 -10.07 5.30
CA TYR A 243 9.38 -9.71 4.46
C TYR A 243 8.98 -9.43 3.00
N GLU A 244 7.70 -9.33 2.74
CA GLU A 244 7.10 -9.11 1.42
C GLU A 244 5.94 -8.11 1.52
N GLU A 245 5.45 -7.61 0.39
CA GLU A 245 4.32 -6.65 0.30
C GLU A 245 2.98 -7.30 0.65
N LYS A 246 2.89 -7.92 1.84
CA LYS A 246 1.65 -8.49 2.36
C LYS A 246 1.11 -7.69 3.54
N ASP A 247 -0.21 -7.52 3.58
CA ASP A 247 -0.87 -6.93 4.73
C ASP A 247 -0.88 -7.90 5.92
N LEU A 248 -0.93 -7.36 7.16
CA LEU A 248 -0.97 -8.19 8.35
C LEU A 248 -2.24 -9.06 8.41
N SER A 249 -3.36 -8.58 7.87
CA SER A 249 -4.59 -9.38 7.76
C SER A 249 -4.42 -10.60 6.84
N GLU A 250 -3.63 -10.46 5.76
CA GLU A 250 -3.28 -11.57 4.88
C GLU A 250 -2.42 -12.62 5.59
N ILE A 251 -1.36 -12.17 6.28
CA ILE A 251 -0.47 -13.05 7.06
C ILE A 251 -1.24 -13.81 8.16
N VAL A 252 -2.12 -13.10 8.88
CA VAL A 252 -2.98 -13.72 9.90
C VAL A 252 -3.93 -14.73 9.26
N GLY A 253 -4.55 -14.39 8.13
CA GLY A 253 -5.44 -15.28 7.39
C GLY A 253 -4.74 -16.54 6.89
N GLU A 254 -3.53 -16.43 6.36
CA GLU A 254 -2.69 -17.57 5.95
C GLU A 254 -2.45 -18.52 7.14
N ARG A 255 -2.03 -17.98 8.28
CA ARG A 255 -1.76 -18.79 9.48
C ARG A 255 -3.01 -19.46 10.08
N LEU A 256 -4.15 -18.77 10.06
CA LEU A 256 -5.42 -19.37 10.51
C LEU A 256 -5.81 -20.53 9.58
N ARG A 257 -5.70 -20.37 8.27
CA ARG A 257 -5.96 -21.45 7.29
C ARG A 257 -5.01 -22.64 7.48
N GLU A 258 -3.71 -22.39 7.57
CA GLU A 258 -2.69 -23.42 7.76
C GLU A 258 -2.93 -24.26 9.03
N SER A 259 -3.39 -23.61 10.10
CA SER A 259 -3.68 -24.27 11.38
C SER A 259 -5.11 -24.82 11.49
N GLY A 260 -5.97 -24.60 10.48
CA GLY A 260 -7.39 -24.97 10.53
C GLY A 260 -8.17 -24.25 11.62
N LYS A 261 -7.73 -23.02 12.00
CA LYS A 261 -8.33 -22.24 13.07
C LYS A 261 -9.23 -21.14 12.53
N THR A 262 -10.21 -20.76 13.36
CA THR A 262 -11.25 -19.80 13.02
C THR A 262 -11.19 -18.54 13.88
N LEU A 263 -11.70 -17.43 13.34
CA LEU A 263 -11.69 -16.10 13.95
C LEU A 263 -13.08 -15.47 13.93
N SER A 264 -13.38 -14.74 15.00
CA SER A 264 -14.51 -13.80 15.04
C SER A 264 -14.11 -12.47 15.69
N VAL A 265 -14.92 -11.41 15.50
CA VAL A 265 -14.61 -10.08 16.04
C VAL A 265 -15.80 -9.41 16.72
N ALA A 266 -15.54 -8.67 17.81
CA ALA A 266 -16.51 -7.82 18.50
C ALA A 266 -15.99 -6.37 18.51
N GLU A 267 -16.59 -5.50 17.73
CA GLU A 267 -16.09 -4.15 17.52
C GLU A 267 -16.96 -3.08 18.19
N SER A 268 -16.33 -2.09 18.81
CA SER A 268 -16.97 -0.89 19.27
C SER A 268 -16.36 0.34 18.59
N CYS A 269 -15.21 0.82 19.03
CA CYS A 269 -14.60 2.04 18.49
C CYS A 269 -14.12 1.90 17.02
N THR A 270 -13.80 0.72 16.56
CA THR A 270 -13.39 0.44 15.16
C THR A 270 -14.58 0.40 14.20
N GLY A 271 -15.78 0.05 14.69
CA GLY A 271 -17.05 0.20 13.94
C GLY A 271 -17.11 -0.58 12.64
N GLY A 272 -16.64 -1.83 12.62
CA GLY A 272 -16.61 -2.70 11.45
C GLY A 272 -15.29 -2.67 10.65
N MET A 273 -14.34 -1.80 11.00
CA MET A 273 -13.07 -1.67 10.26
C MET A 273 -12.18 -2.91 10.37
N LEU A 274 -12.20 -3.60 11.51
CA LEU A 274 -11.45 -4.84 11.71
C LEU A 274 -12.04 -5.97 10.87
N ALA A 275 -13.35 -6.15 10.91
CA ALA A 275 -14.04 -7.13 10.07
C ALA A 275 -13.83 -6.83 8.57
N SER A 276 -14.00 -5.56 8.15
CA SER A 276 -13.75 -5.13 6.76
C SER A 276 -12.36 -5.52 6.29
N ARG A 277 -11.32 -5.20 7.07
CA ARG A 277 -9.93 -5.50 6.70
C ARG A 277 -9.64 -7.00 6.60
N ILE A 278 -10.33 -7.83 7.38
CA ILE A 278 -10.22 -9.29 7.28
C ILE A 278 -10.88 -9.79 5.99
N VAL A 279 -12.08 -9.28 5.64
CA VAL A 279 -12.82 -9.74 4.46
C VAL A 279 -12.30 -9.16 3.16
N ASP A 280 -11.47 -8.13 3.18
CA ASP A 280 -10.73 -7.63 2.00
C ASP A 280 -9.80 -8.70 1.41
N ILE A 281 -9.43 -9.72 2.21
CA ILE A 281 -8.59 -10.83 1.78
C ILE A 281 -9.44 -11.94 1.16
N SER A 282 -9.16 -12.27 -0.10
CA SER A 282 -9.85 -13.36 -0.81
C SER A 282 -9.67 -14.70 -0.07
N GLY A 283 -10.76 -15.45 0.08
CA GLY A 283 -10.77 -16.71 0.84
C GLY A 283 -10.86 -16.53 2.36
N SER A 284 -11.19 -15.34 2.85
CA SER A 284 -11.41 -15.09 4.28
C SER A 284 -12.53 -15.94 4.88
N SER A 285 -13.50 -16.40 4.06
CA SER A 285 -14.56 -17.31 4.48
C SER A 285 -14.09 -18.65 5.07
N ASP A 286 -12.85 -19.04 4.76
CA ASP A 286 -12.28 -20.29 5.27
C ASP A 286 -11.98 -20.23 6.78
N TYR A 287 -11.77 -19.02 7.32
CA TYR A 287 -11.38 -18.83 8.72
C TYR A 287 -12.20 -17.77 9.47
N PHE A 288 -12.83 -16.81 8.79
CA PHE A 288 -13.59 -15.75 9.44
C PHE A 288 -15.07 -16.11 9.54
N LEU A 289 -15.55 -16.39 10.75
CA LEU A 289 -16.92 -16.80 10.99
C LEU A 289 -17.90 -15.62 11.08
N GLY A 290 -17.39 -14.41 11.33
CA GLY A 290 -18.22 -13.22 11.41
C GLY A 290 -17.86 -12.28 12.56
N GLY A 291 -18.66 -11.23 12.73
CA GLY A 291 -18.44 -10.24 13.77
C GLY A 291 -19.70 -9.47 14.17
N VAL A 292 -19.60 -8.81 15.33
CA VAL A 292 -20.65 -7.94 15.87
C VAL A 292 -20.09 -6.54 16.10
N VAL A 293 -20.75 -5.51 15.55
CA VAL A 293 -20.50 -4.12 15.89
C VAL A 293 -21.37 -3.74 17.09
N GLY A 294 -20.86 -3.98 18.30
CA GLY A 294 -21.51 -3.66 19.56
C GLY A 294 -21.27 -2.20 19.96
N TYR A 295 -21.82 -1.22 19.22
CA TYR A 295 -21.55 0.19 19.46
C TYR A 295 -22.27 0.74 20.69
N ALA A 296 -23.55 0.45 20.84
CA ALA A 296 -24.33 0.80 22.01
C ALA A 296 -24.11 -0.21 23.16
N ASN A 297 -24.24 0.27 24.42
CA ASN A 297 -24.11 -0.61 25.59
C ASN A 297 -25.16 -1.71 25.62
N ASP A 298 -26.38 -1.44 25.19
CA ASP A 298 -27.46 -2.39 25.09
C ASP A 298 -27.13 -3.55 24.13
N VAL A 299 -26.49 -3.26 22.98
CA VAL A 299 -26.01 -4.30 22.06
C VAL A 299 -24.88 -5.13 22.70
N LYS A 300 -23.96 -4.49 23.43
CA LYS A 300 -22.93 -5.21 24.18
C LYS A 300 -23.52 -6.20 25.17
N MET A 301 -24.56 -5.79 25.91
CA MET A 301 -25.21 -6.65 26.86
C MET A 301 -26.02 -7.76 26.18
N ARG A 302 -26.94 -7.41 25.31
CA ARG A 302 -27.91 -8.38 24.75
C ARG A 302 -27.30 -9.34 23.74
N VAL A 303 -26.32 -8.88 22.94
CA VAL A 303 -25.73 -9.71 21.89
C VAL A 303 -24.44 -10.37 22.37
N LEU A 304 -23.53 -9.59 22.97
CA LEU A 304 -22.21 -10.09 23.38
C LEU A 304 -22.15 -10.60 24.80
N GLY A 305 -23.26 -10.53 25.57
CA GLY A 305 -23.32 -11.01 26.94
C GLY A 305 -22.47 -10.22 27.95
N VAL A 306 -22.11 -8.96 27.60
CA VAL A 306 -21.34 -8.11 28.51
C VAL A 306 -22.15 -7.83 29.78
N SER A 307 -21.53 -8.03 30.95
CA SER A 307 -22.19 -7.83 32.24
C SER A 307 -22.62 -6.36 32.43
N GLU A 308 -23.92 -6.18 32.80
CA GLU A 308 -24.46 -4.86 33.14
C GLU A 308 -23.71 -4.26 34.34
N GLU A 309 -23.38 -5.08 35.35
CA GLU A 309 -22.63 -4.67 36.52
C GLU A 309 -21.24 -4.14 36.13
N LYS A 310 -20.51 -4.82 35.23
CA LYS A 310 -19.21 -4.38 34.72
C LYS A 310 -19.33 -3.08 33.95
N LEU A 311 -20.35 -2.95 33.11
CA LEU A 311 -20.62 -1.70 32.37
C LEU A 311 -20.88 -0.51 33.31
N LYS A 312 -21.68 -0.72 34.37
CA LYS A 312 -21.95 0.33 35.37
C LYS A 312 -20.72 0.69 36.18
N LYS A 313 -19.93 -0.29 36.61
CA LYS A 313 -18.76 -0.11 37.47
C LYS A 313 -17.54 0.43 36.74
N PHE A 314 -17.23 -0.12 35.58
CA PHE A 314 -15.98 0.18 34.84
C PHE A 314 -16.23 1.01 33.57
N GLY A 315 -17.49 1.08 33.11
CA GLY A 315 -17.86 1.74 31.85
C GLY A 315 -17.45 0.94 30.61
N ALA A 316 -17.98 1.31 29.46
CA ALA A 316 -17.81 0.59 28.20
C ALA A 316 -16.35 0.49 27.71
N VAL A 317 -15.50 1.46 28.07
CA VAL A 317 -14.07 1.47 27.72
C VAL A 317 -13.30 0.99 28.94
N SER A 318 -13.06 -0.29 29.04
CA SER A 318 -12.38 -0.93 30.17
C SER A 318 -11.86 -2.31 29.79
N TYR A 319 -10.93 -2.81 30.61
CA TYR A 319 -10.37 -4.15 30.49
C TYR A 319 -11.48 -5.22 30.57
N GLU A 320 -12.38 -5.08 31.55
CA GLU A 320 -13.44 -6.05 31.83
C GLU A 320 -14.44 -6.17 30.68
N VAL A 321 -14.79 -5.03 30.07
CA VAL A 321 -15.72 -5.00 28.94
C VAL A 321 -15.06 -5.53 27.67
N ALA A 322 -13.79 -5.22 27.41
CA ALA A 322 -13.05 -5.80 26.29
C ALA A 322 -12.94 -7.31 26.41
N SER A 323 -12.66 -7.83 27.62
CA SER A 323 -12.63 -9.26 27.91
C SER A 323 -13.98 -9.93 27.62
N ASP A 324 -15.08 -9.37 28.20
CA ASP A 324 -16.41 -9.91 27.99
C ASP A 324 -16.84 -9.90 26.51
N MET A 325 -16.51 -8.83 25.77
CA MET A 325 -16.80 -8.74 24.34
C MET A 325 -16.08 -9.86 23.55
N ALA A 326 -14.81 -10.13 23.85
CA ALA A 326 -14.04 -11.17 23.16
C ALA A 326 -14.59 -12.57 23.49
N VAL A 327 -14.87 -12.85 24.76
CA VAL A 327 -15.47 -14.12 25.20
C VAL A 327 -16.86 -14.30 24.61
N GLY A 328 -17.68 -13.25 24.64
CA GLY A 328 -19.05 -13.28 24.14
C GLY A 328 -19.12 -13.63 22.66
N ILE A 329 -18.34 -12.95 21.80
CA ILE A 329 -18.37 -13.26 20.36
C ILE A 329 -17.78 -14.65 20.06
N LYS A 330 -16.74 -15.07 20.78
CA LYS A 330 -16.20 -16.42 20.68
C LYS A 330 -17.27 -17.48 20.99
N GLY A 331 -18.03 -17.27 22.06
CA GLY A 331 -19.13 -18.18 22.48
C GLY A 331 -20.27 -18.22 21.45
N ILE A 332 -20.63 -17.07 20.85
CA ILE A 332 -21.69 -16.98 19.85
C ILE A 332 -21.33 -17.72 18.56
N THR A 333 -20.09 -17.52 18.08
CA THR A 333 -19.66 -18.05 16.78
C THR A 333 -19.04 -19.45 16.87
N GLY A 334 -18.58 -19.87 18.06
CA GLY A 334 -17.78 -21.08 18.22
C GLY A 334 -16.38 -21.00 17.63
N SER A 335 -15.87 -19.78 17.34
CA SER A 335 -14.54 -19.60 16.77
C SER A 335 -13.42 -20.03 17.74
N ASP A 336 -12.25 -20.42 17.21
CA ASP A 336 -11.07 -20.72 18.02
C ASP A 336 -10.48 -19.44 18.66
N TYR A 337 -10.46 -18.35 17.90
CA TYR A 337 -9.98 -17.05 18.32
C TYR A 337 -11.06 -15.98 18.19
N ALA A 338 -11.05 -15.02 19.08
CA ALA A 338 -11.90 -13.85 18.96
C ALA A 338 -11.15 -12.58 19.37
N LEU A 339 -11.33 -11.52 18.59
CA LEU A 339 -10.78 -10.19 18.89
C LEU A 339 -11.91 -9.25 19.34
N SER A 340 -11.63 -8.40 20.31
CA SER A 340 -12.53 -7.32 20.68
C SER A 340 -11.82 -5.96 20.70
N THR A 341 -12.56 -4.88 20.40
CA THR A 341 -12.06 -3.51 20.45
C THR A 341 -13.07 -2.59 21.13
N THR A 342 -12.63 -1.87 22.18
CA THR A 342 -13.43 -0.82 22.81
C THR A 342 -12.54 0.36 23.17
N GLY A 343 -12.98 1.60 22.95
CA GLY A 343 -12.12 2.76 23.17
C GLY A 343 -12.78 4.10 22.86
N VAL A 344 -12.06 5.18 23.16
CA VAL A 344 -12.44 6.56 22.86
C VAL A 344 -11.67 7.05 21.62
N ALA A 345 -12.29 6.93 20.46
CA ALA A 345 -11.63 7.32 19.19
C ALA A 345 -11.64 8.84 18.93
N GLY A 346 -12.38 9.62 19.73
CA GLY A 346 -12.44 11.09 19.59
C GLY A 346 -13.20 11.60 18.35
N PRO A 347 -13.16 12.93 18.07
CA PRO A 347 -12.47 13.97 18.85
C PRO A 347 -13.16 14.28 20.20
N THR A 348 -14.41 13.89 20.36
CA THR A 348 -15.22 14.05 21.59
C THR A 348 -15.27 12.77 22.42
N GLY A 349 -15.93 12.82 23.58
CA GLY A 349 -16.17 11.65 24.45
C GLY A 349 -15.02 11.31 25.40
N GLY A 350 -13.89 12.03 25.33
CA GLY A 350 -12.80 11.85 26.27
C GLY A 350 -13.10 12.49 27.65
N THR A 351 -12.60 11.84 28.70
CA THR A 351 -12.60 12.36 30.07
C THR A 351 -11.18 12.36 30.62
N ARG A 352 -10.98 12.93 31.82
CA ARG A 352 -9.66 12.93 32.48
C ARG A 352 -9.15 11.50 32.74
N THR A 353 -10.06 10.58 33.08
CA THR A 353 -9.71 9.17 33.35
C THR A 353 -9.73 8.29 32.11
N LYS A 354 -10.51 8.66 31.08
CA LYS A 354 -10.61 7.96 29.80
C LYS A 354 -10.39 8.94 28.65
N PRO A 355 -9.14 9.35 28.39
CA PRO A 355 -8.85 10.33 27.36
C PRO A 355 -9.13 9.80 25.96
N VAL A 356 -9.22 10.69 24.98
CA VAL A 356 -9.21 10.33 23.56
C VAL A 356 -7.93 9.53 23.25
N GLY A 357 -8.09 8.44 22.55
CA GLY A 357 -7.02 7.50 22.22
C GLY A 357 -6.88 6.32 23.17
N LEU A 358 -7.55 6.34 24.33
CA LEU A 358 -7.60 5.17 25.20
C LEU A 358 -8.42 4.06 24.53
N VAL A 359 -7.79 2.91 24.35
CA VAL A 359 -8.38 1.73 23.72
C VAL A 359 -8.01 0.48 24.49
N TYR A 360 -8.95 -0.43 24.68
CA TYR A 360 -8.72 -1.79 25.13
C TYR A 360 -8.97 -2.75 23.98
N ILE A 361 -8.04 -3.67 23.77
CA ILE A 361 -8.14 -4.74 22.78
C ILE A 361 -8.08 -6.07 23.52
N GLY A 362 -9.09 -6.91 23.32
CA GLY A 362 -9.17 -8.26 23.88
C GLY A 362 -8.91 -9.31 22.81
N LEU A 363 -8.21 -10.36 23.20
CA LEU A 363 -8.02 -11.60 22.45
C LEU A 363 -8.47 -12.76 23.31
N ALA A 364 -9.51 -13.47 22.89
CA ALA A 364 -9.89 -14.76 23.45
C ALA A 364 -9.33 -15.87 22.55
N SER A 365 -8.51 -16.74 23.12
CA SER A 365 -7.81 -17.84 22.45
C SER A 365 -8.19 -19.19 23.10
N PRO A 366 -7.72 -20.33 22.62
CA PRO A 366 -7.81 -21.61 23.32
C PRO A 366 -7.12 -21.60 24.69
N ASP A 367 -6.06 -20.79 24.85
CA ASP A 367 -5.22 -20.74 26.07
C ASP A 367 -5.77 -19.76 27.11
N GLY A 368 -6.80 -18.97 26.78
CA GLY A 368 -7.40 -18.00 27.67
C GLY A 368 -7.70 -16.65 27.04
N VAL A 369 -7.88 -15.65 27.90
CA VAL A 369 -8.23 -14.29 27.46
C VAL A 369 -7.10 -13.34 27.84
N PHE A 370 -6.60 -12.64 26.86
CA PHE A 370 -5.63 -11.57 26.99
C PHE A 370 -6.26 -10.23 26.63
N VAL A 371 -6.06 -9.21 27.46
CA VAL A 371 -6.54 -7.84 27.17
C VAL A 371 -5.41 -6.86 27.37
N ARG A 372 -5.28 -5.91 26.43
CA ARG A 372 -4.26 -4.87 26.49
C ARG A 372 -4.86 -3.48 26.38
N GLU A 373 -4.36 -2.56 27.21
CA GLU A 373 -4.61 -1.13 27.10
C GLU A 373 -3.63 -0.50 26.12
N TYR A 374 -4.15 0.40 25.27
CA TYR A 374 -3.38 1.24 24.36
C TYR A 374 -3.77 2.71 24.51
N ARG A 375 -2.83 3.61 24.26
CA ARG A 375 -3.04 5.06 24.26
C ARG A 375 -2.52 5.63 22.94
N PHE A 376 -3.39 5.67 21.95
CA PHE A 376 -3.05 6.20 20.62
C PHE A 376 -3.24 7.71 20.57
N LYS A 377 -2.38 8.42 19.82
CA LYS A 377 -2.54 9.83 19.48
C LYS A 377 -3.00 9.99 18.04
N GLY A 378 -3.57 11.14 17.72
CA GLY A 378 -3.95 11.52 16.36
C GLY A 378 -5.44 11.67 16.15
N THR A 379 -5.85 11.70 14.89
CA THR A 379 -7.25 11.82 14.47
C THR A 379 -8.05 10.55 14.81
N ARG A 380 -9.38 10.67 14.78
CA ARG A 380 -10.30 9.55 14.94
C ARG A 380 -9.97 8.40 13.96
N GLU A 381 -9.64 8.72 12.72
CA GLU A 381 -9.24 7.72 11.73
C GLU A 381 -7.94 7.03 12.13
N ALA A 382 -6.91 7.79 12.51
CA ALA A 382 -5.63 7.26 12.95
C ALA A 382 -5.78 6.29 14.14
N ILE A 383 -6.59 6.67 15.15
CA ILE A 383 -6.85 5.84 16.33
C ILE A 383 -7.55 4.53 15.92
N ARG A 384 -8.56 4.58 15.07
CA ARG A 384 -9.27 3.39 14.59
C ARG A 384 -8.36 2.46 13.78
N ARG A 385 -7.55 3.00 12.86
CA ARG A 385 -6.59 2.22 12.04
C ARG A 385 -5.54 1.55 12.91
N ARG A 386 -4.93 2.29 13.83
CA ARG A 386 -3.95 1.74 14.78
C ARG A 386 -4.58 0.67 15.70
N THR A 387 -5.83 0.86 16.13
CA THR A 387 -6.56 -0.15 16.90
C THR A 387 -6.74 -1.44 16.12
N THR A 388 -7.14 -1.34 14.86
CA THR A 388 -7.31 -2.49 13.96
C THR A 388 -5.99 -3.22 13.75
N GLN A 389 -4.92 -2.49 13.48
CA GLN A 389 -3.57 -3.06 13.32
C GLN A 389 -3.11 -3.78 14.58
N SER A 390 -3.26 -3.14 15.75
CA SER A 390 -2.85 -3.72 17.02
C SER A 390 -3.68 -4.96 17.39
N ALA A 391 -4.96 -5.01 17.02
CA ALA A 391 -5.79 -6.20 17.23
C ALA A 391 -5.30 -7.38 16.38
N LEU A 392 -5.04 -7.16 15.10
CA LEU A 392 -4.45 -8.19 14.23
C LEU A 392 -3.05 -8.61 14.70
N PHE A 393 -2.26 -7.67 15.23
CA PHE A 393 -0.94 -7.99 15.74
C PHE A 393 -0.97 -8.84 17.01
N LEU A 394 -1.90 -8.58 17.93
CA LEU A 394 -2.11 -9.47 19.09
C LEU A 394 -2.43 -10.90 18.67
N LEU A 395 -3.30 -11.05 17.66
CA LEU A 395 -3.62 -12.38 17.12
C LEU A 395 -2.38 -13.02 16.45
N PHE A 396 -1.62 -12.25 15.66
CA PHE A 396 -0.37 -12.73 15.06
C PHE A 396 0.64 -13.21 16.11
N LEU A 397 0.82 -12.46 17.19
CA LEU A 397 1.71 -12.85 18.29
C LEU A 397 1.24 -14.15 18.96
N SER A 398 -0.07 -14.33 19.17
CA SER A 398 -0.64 -15.55 19.70
C SER A 398 -0.44 -16.73 18.76
N LEU A 399 -0.76 -16.57 17.47
CA LEU A 399 -0.58 -17.62 16.45
C LEU A 399 0.89 -18.02 16.23
N THR A 400 1.84 -17.17 16.63
CA THR A 400 3.27 -17.43 16.52
C THR A 400 3.95 -17.76 17.86
N ASN A 401 3.17 -17.97 18.94
CA ASN A 401 3.64 -18.24 20.30
C ASN A 401 4.61 -17.17 20.85
N ARG A 402 4.40 -15.90 20.47
CA ARG A 402 5.24 -14.77 20.89
C ARG A 402 4.55 -13.84 21.89
N LEU A 403 3.26 -14.05 22.17
CA LEU A 403 2.45 -13.12 22.95
C LEU A 403 3.02 -12.85 24.35
N ASP A 404 3.43 -13.90 25.08
CA ASP A 404 3.90 -13.80 26.45
C ASP A 404 5.27 -13.13 26.58
N ASN A 405 6.09 -13.21 25.53
CA ASN A 405 7.45 -12.69 25.54
C ASN A 405 7.58 -11.34 24.77
N PHE A 406 6.48 -10.79 24.27
CA PHE A 406 6.52 -9.57 23.50
C PHE A 406 6.78 -8.32 24.37
N PRO A 407 7.73 -7.44 24.02
CA PRO A 407 8.09 -6.26 24.82
C PRO A 407 7.07 -5.12 24.61
N PHE A 408 5.87 -5.27 25.15
CA PHE A 408 4.78 -4.29 25.00
C PHE A 408 5.12 -2.88 25.53
N GLU A 409 6.14 -2.72 26.33
CA GLU A 409 6.56 -1.42 26.84
C GLU A 409 7.04 -0.47 25.74
N ASP A 410 7.56 -1.02 24.63
CA ASP A 410 7.97 -0.25 23.46
C ASP A 410 6.81 0.39 22.70
N MET A 411 5.58 -0.14 22.89
CA MET A 411 4.36 0.41 22.30
C MET A 411 3.71 1.52 23.14
N SER A 412 4.06 1.63 24.43
CA SER A 412 3.35 2.49 25.38
C SER A 412 4.08 3.80 25.72
N LYS A 413 5.38 3.88 25.46
CA LYS A 413 6.19 5.08 25.72
C LYS A 413 6.29 5.92 24.44
N GLU A 414 5.28 6.75 24.18
CA GLU A 414 5.47 7.87 23.29
C GLU A 414 6.45 8.85 23.93
N VAL A 415 7.61 9.01 23.31
CA VAL A 415 8.47 10.17 23.55
C VAL A 415 7.67 11.39 23.10
N GLY A 416 7.38 12.29 24.02
CA GLY A 416 6.68 13.52 23.71
C GLY A 416 7.45 14.31 22.66
N LEU A 417 6.76 14.64 21.58
CA LEU A 417 7.04 15.77 20.69
C LEU A 417 6.03 16.86 21.05
#